data_ed0b58929bc61fcd879e29ebeb095c7c
#
_entry.id   ed0b58929bc61fcd879e29ebeb095c7c
#
_cell.length_a   1.000
_cell.length_b   1.000
_cell.length_c   1.000
_cell.angle_alpha   90.00
_cell.angle_beta   90.00
_cell.angle_gamma   90.00
#
_symmetry.space_group_name_H-M   'P 1'
#
loop_
_entity.id
_entity.type
_entity.pdbx_description
1 polymer ?
#
loop_
_entity_poly.entity_id
_entity_poly.type
_entity_poly.pdbx_seq_one_letter_code
_entity_poly.pdbx_strand_id
1 'polypeptide(L)'
;MAKLLIVDDEEKIREFIKKYAIFEGHEVFEASNGMEALSLFETHSFDLIILDIMMPELDGFSTAKEIRKTSNTPIIMLSARGEEYDKIHGFELGIDDYVVKPFSPKELMMRVEAILKRTANNSVLQTNKTFTHQTLTVDFTARIVTIDNEKINLSPKEYDLLFYMVSNKGVALTREKLISDVWGYDFYGDDRTLDTHIKLLRKSLKQYSNLIVTLRGVGYRFEA
;
A
#
# COMPACT_ATOMS: atom_id res chain seq x y z
N MET A 1 -13.84 -13.27 4.49
CA MET A 1 -13.01 -14.30 3.81
C MET A 1 -12.33 -13.61 2.65
N ALA A 2 -11.01 -13.54 2.66
CA ALA A 2 -10.20 -12.92 1.61
C ALA A 2 -9.24 -13.96 1.02
N LYS A 3 -8.80 -13.75 -0.23
CA LYS A 3 -7.81 -14.60 -0.92
C LYS A 3 -6.43 -13.99 -0.74
N LEU A 4 -5.55 -14.69 -0.05
CA LEU A 4 -4.18 -14.30 0.21
C LEU A 4 -3.20 -15.12 -0.62
N LEU A 5 -2.22 -14.45 -1.23
CA LEU A 5 -1.05 -15.10 -1.84
C LEU A 5 0.15 -14.91 -0.90
N ILE A 6 0.74 -16.01 -0.46
CA ILE A 6 1.95 -16.04 0.38
C ILE A 6 3.12 -16.49 -0.49
N VAL A 7 4.14 -15.65 -0.59
CA VAL A 7 5.32 -15.87 -1.43
C VAL A 7 6.57 -15.77 -0.56
N ASP A 8 7.25 -16.89 -0.36
CA ASP A 8 8.47 -17.01 0.46
C ASP A 8 9.19 -18.29 0.04
N ASP A 9 10.49 -18.32 -0.08
CA ASP A 9 11.24 -19.54 -0.48
C ASP A 9 11.30 -20.55 0.66
N GLU A 10 11.18 -20.10 1.92
CA GLU A 10 11.17 -20.96 3.09
C GLU A 10 9.79 -21.59 3.34
N GLU A 11 9.64 -22.88 3.04
CA GLU A 11 8.39 -23.65 3.24
C GLU A 11 7.82 -23.52 4.66
N LYS A 12 8.69 -23.53 5.68
CA LYS A 12 8.28 -23.38 7.08
C LYS A 12 7.63 -22.04 7.37
N ILE A 13 8.11 -20.98 6.74
CA ILE A 13 7.51 -19.63 6.87
C ILE A 13 6.17 -19.62 6.20
N ARG A 14 6.04 -20.12 4.97
CA ARG A 14 4.75 -20.23 4.27
C ARG A 14 3.73 -21.02 5.08
N GLU A 15 4.08 -22.22 5.55
CA GLU A 15 3.19 -23.03 6.40
C GLU A 15 2.77 -22.31 7.68
N PHE A 16 3.70 -21.57 8.29
CA PHE A 16 3.44 -20.85 9.53
C PHE A 16 2.43 -19.72 9.29
N ILE A 17 2.64 -18.89 8.28
CA ILE A 17 1.70 -17.82 7.91
C ILE A 17 0.35 -18.41 7.50
N LYS A 18 0.35 -19.46 6.66
CA LYS A 18 -0.85 -20.14 6.18
C LYS A 18 -1.75 -20.65 7.31
N LYS A 19 -1.17 -21.28 8.34
CA LYS A 19 -1.93 -21.78 9.51
C LYS A 19 -2.71 -20.67 10.19
N TYR A 20 -2.10 -19.50 10.39
CA TYR A 20 -2.77 -18.36 11.01
C TYR A 20 -3.80 -17.71 10.07
N ALA A 21 -3.48 -17.57 8.79
CA ALA A 21 -4.40 -17.01 7.81
C ALA A 21 -5.68 -17.85 7.66
N ILE A 22 -5.54 -19.19 7.62
CA ILE A 22 -6.70 -20.12 7.59
C ILE A 22 -7.50 -20.04 8.89
N PHE A 23 -6.83 -19.93 10.05
CA PHE A 23 -7.49 -19.78 11.35
C PHE A 23 -8.35 -18.50 11.41
N GLU A 24 -7.87 -17.39 10.79
CA GLU A 24 -8.63 -16.14 10.65
C GLU A 24 -9.68 -16.18 9.52
N GLY A 25 -9.83 -17.31 8.83
CA GLY A 25 -10.88 -17.53 7.83
C GLY A 25 -10.55 -17.05 6.42
N HIS A 26 -9.28 -16.93 6.07
CA HIS A 26 -8.83 -16.58 4.72
C HIS A 26 -8.59 -17.83 3.85
N GLU A 27 -8.74 -17.66 2.53
CA GLU A 27 -8.27 -18.63 1.53
C GLU A 27 -6.80 -18.30 1.19
N VAL A 28 -5.94 -19.33 1.14
CA VAL A 28 -4.50 -19.14 0.98
C VAL A 28 -3.96 -19.88 -0.22
N PHE A 29 -3.20 -19.17 -1.02
CA PHE A 29 -2.36 -19.69 -2.11
C PHE A 29 -0.89 -19.48 -1.73
N GLU A 30 -0.02 -20.37 -2.18
CA GLU A 30 1.40 -20.34 -1.84
C GLU A 30 2.24 -20.35 -3.13
N ALA A 31 3.35 -19.62 -3.09
CA ALA A 31 4.40 -19.65 -4.11
C ALA A 31 5.78 -19.67 -3.42
N SER A 32 6.72 -20.38 -4.01
CA SER A 32 8.08 -20.53 -3.48
C SER A 32 9.07 -19.51 -4.04
N ASN A 33 8.67 -18.75 -5.06
CA ASN A 33 9.48 -17.72 -5.71
C ASN A 33 8.59 -16.75 -6.48
N GLY A 34 9.19 -15.68 -7.01
CA GLY A 34 8.45 -14.64 -7.74
C GLY A 34 7.85 -15.12 -9.08
N MET A 35 8.50 -16.07 -9.77
CA MET A 35 7.98 -16.60 -11.03
C MET A 35 6.69 -17.39 -10.83
N GLU A 36 6.66 -18.25 -9.81
CA GLU A 36 5.47 -19.00 -9.42
C GLU A 36 4.35 -18.06 -8.97
N ALA A 37 4.70 -17.02 -8.19
CA ALA A 37 3.75 -15.99 -7.78
C ALA A 37 3.09 -15.27 -8.96
N LEU A 38 3.86 -14.87 -9.98
CA LEU A 38 3.34 -14.23 -11.19
C LEU A 38 2.43 -15.18 -11.98
N SER A 39 2.78 -16.45 -12.11
CA SER A 39 1.94 -17.45 -12.77
C SER A 39 0.59 -17.64 -12.08
N LEU A 40 0.59 -17.68 -10.74
CA LEU A 40 -0.65 -17.71 -9.96
C LEU A 40 -1.46 -16.43 -10.12
N PHE A 41 -0.80 -15.30 -10.18
CA PHE A 41 -1.43 -13.98 -10.32
C PHE A 41 -2.09 -13.78 -11.68
N GLU A 42 -1.62 -14.44 -12.74
CA GLU A 42 -2.26 -14.43 -14.07
C GLU A 42 -3.60 -15.19 -14.09
N THR A 43 -3.75 -16.21 -13.24
CA THR A 43 -4.88 -17.13 -13.26
C THR A 43 -5.88 -16.89 -12.13
N HIS A 44 -5.48 -16.17 -11.09
CA HIS A 44 -6.28 -15.90 -9.89
C HIS A 44 -6.28 -14.43 -9.54
N SER A 45 -7.34 -13.98 -8.87
CA SER A 45 -7.40 -12.67 -8.23
C SER A 45 -7.13 -12.81 -6.74
N PHE A 46 -6.30 -11.93 -6.18
CA PHE A 46 -5.96 -11.90 -4.77
C PHE A 46 -6.38 -10.58 -4.13
N ASP A 47 -6.79 -10.63 -2.87
CA ASP A 47 -7.16 -9.46 -2.08
C ASP A 47 -5.93 -8.83 -1.39
N LEU A 48 -4.88 -9.64 -1.14
CA LEU A 48 -3.62 -9.19 -0.58
C LEU A 48 -2.51 -10.21 -0.86
N ILE A 49 -1.28 -9.72 -1.03
CA ILE A 49 -0.06 -10.51 -1.23
C ILE A 49 0.88 -10.28 -0.06
N ILE A 50 1.40 -11.36 0.53
CA ILE A 50 2.50 -11.35 1.49
C ILE A 50 3.73 -11.87 0.72
N LEU A 51 4.77 -11.04 0.59
CA LEU A 51 5.87 -11.26 -0.36
C LEU A 51 7.23 -11.08 0.32
N ASP A 52 8.01 -12.14 0.35
CA ASP A 52 9.40 -12.06 0.80
C ASP A 52 10.27 -11.31 -0.23
N ILE A 53 11.25 -10.58 0.27
CA ILE A 53 12.21 -9.87 -0.58
C ILE A 53 13.26 -10.80 -1.16
N MET A 54 13.84 -11.65 -0.32
CA MET A 54 15.02 -12.42 -0.65
C MET A 54 14.65 -13.82 -1.11
N MET A 55 14.31 -13.96 -2.39
CA MET A 55 13.95 -15.25 -2.97
C MET A 55 14.82 -15.56 -4.19
N PRO A 56 15.03 -16.85 -4.50
CA PRO A 56 15.72 -17.29 -5.72
C PRO A 56 14.88 -16.98 -6.97
N GLU A 57 15.53 -17.02 -8.14
CA GLU A 57 14.96 -16.81 -9.47
C GLU A 57 14.48 -15.36 -9.70
N LEU A 58 13.40 -14.96 -9.06
CA LEU A 58 12.86 -13.61 -9.11
C LEU A 58 12.60 -13.09 -7.70
N ASP A 59 13.34 -12.05 -7.30
CA ASP A 59 13.21 -11.43 -5.98
C ASP A 59 11.88 -10.71 -5.78
N GLY A 60 11.55 -10.37 -4.50
CA GLY A 60 10.29 -9.76 -4.16
C GLY A 60 10.08 -8.36 -4.75
N PHE A 61 11.13 -7.56 -4.88
CA PHE A 61 11.00 -6.22 -5.49
C PHE A 61 10.67 -6.31 -6.98
N SER A 62 11.35 -7.20 -7.69
CA SER A 62 11.11 -7.48 -9.10
C SER A 62 9.71 -8.03 -9.32
N THR A 63 9.27 -8.96 -8.46
CA THR A 63 7.92 -9.52 -8.46
C THR A 63 6.86 -8.44 -8.24
N ALA A 64 7.02 -7.60 -7.22
CA ALA A 64 6.10 -6.50 -6.95
C ALA A 64 6.01 -5.51 -8.11
N LYS A 65 7.14 -5.18 -8.73
CA LYS A 65 7.21 -4.31 -9.91
C LYS A 65 6.41 -4.85 -11.10
N GLU A 66 6.50 -6.17 -11.36
CA GLU A 66 5.71 -6.81 -12.42
C GLU A 66 4.21 -6.77 -12.09
N ILE A 67 3.81 -7.14 -10.87
CA ILE A 67 2.41 -7.06 -10.41
C ILE A 67 1.86 -5.63 -10.56
N ARG A 68 2.64 -4.61 -10.20
CA ARG A 68 2.22 -3.21 -10.28
C ARG A 68 2.00 -2.68 -11.70
N LYS A 69 2.47 -3.38 -12.74
CA LYS A 69 2.15 -3.02 -14.13
C LYS A 69 0.65 -3.22 -14.46
N THR A 70 0.00 -4.16 -13.79
CA THR A 70 -1.36 -4.60 -14.11
C THR A 70 -2.34 -4.49 -12.94
N SER A 71 -1.84 -4.39 -11.69
CA SER A 71 -2.71 -4.44 -10.50
C SER A 71 -2.23 -3.56 -9.35
N ASN A 72 -3.22 -3.08 -8.61
CA ASN A 72 -3.05 -2.39 -7.33
C ASN A 72 -3.37 -3.28 -6.12
N THR A 73 -3.33 -4.60 -6.28
CA THR A 73 -3.52 -5.54 -5.16
C THR A 73 -2.56 -5.19 -4.02
N PRO A 74 -3.03 -5.03 -2.79
CA PRO A 74 -2.18 -4.70 -1.65
C PRO A 74 -1.04 -5.71 -1.45
N ILE A 75 0.16 -5.21 -1.13
CA ILE A 75 1.35 -6.03 -0.88
C ILE A 75 1.94 -5.68 0.48
N ILE A 76 2.15 -6.70 1.32
CA ILE A 76 2.99 -6.63 2.51
C ILE A 76 4.32 -7.29 2.17
N MET A 77 5.43 -6.54 2.29
CA MET A 77 6.77 -7.10 2.13
C MET A 77 7.28 -7.71 3.42
N LEU A 78 7.90 -8.90 3.33
CA LEU A 78 8.68 -9.49 4.41
C LEU A 78 10.16 -9.27 4.13
N SER A 79 10.94 -8.90 5.16
CA SER A 79 12.39 -8.68 5.02
C SER A 79 13.17 -9.28 6.17
N ALA A 80 14.31 -9.86 5.88
CA ALA A 80 15.28 -10.33 6.88
C ALA A 80 16.05 -9.18 7.56
N ARG A 81 16.09 -7.98 6.95
CA ARG A 81 16.79 -6.80 7.47
C ARG A 81 15.93 -5.55 7.28
N GLY A 82 15.75 -4.81 8.38
CA GLY A 82 15.09 -3.50 8.37
C GLY A 82 15.99 -2.38 7.85
N GLU A 83 16.71 -2.57 6.73
CA GLU A 83 17.53 -1.52 6.15
C GLU A 83 16.62 -0.42 5.58
N GLU A 84 16.93 0.82 5.91
CA GLU A 84 16.17 2.00 5.49
C GLU A 84 16.05 2.07 3.94
N TYR A 85 17.07 1.57 3.24
CA TYR A 85 17.11 1.51 1.79
C TYR A 85 16.05 0.56 1.21
N ASP A 86 15.87 -0.61 1.80
CA ASP A 86 14.86 -1.59 1.35
C ASP A 86 13.44 -1.06 1.54
N LYS A 87 13.20 -0.35 2.65
CA LYS A 87 11.90 0.29 2.90
C LYS A 87 11.60 1.40 1.90
N ILE A 88 12.57 2.29 1.62
CA ILE A 88 12.40 3.38 0.64
C ILE A 88 12.13 2.80 -0.75
N HIS A 89 12.90 1.79 -1.16
CA HIS A 89 12.72 1.15 -2.47
C HIS A 89 11.37 0.42 -2.58
N GLY A 90 10.95 -0.28 -1.52
CA GLY A 90 9.63 -0.92 -1.46
C GLY A 90 8.49 0.10 -1.57
N PHE A 91 8.57 1.23 -0.88
CA PHE A 91 7.56 2.27 -0.96
C PHE A 91 7.51 2.95 -2.35
N GLU A 92 8.65 3.12 -3.03
CA GLU A 92 8.69 3.60 -4.42
C GLU A 92 7.95 2.65 -5.38
N LEU A 93 7.92 1.35 -5.08
CA LEU A 93 7.18 0.35 -5.84
C LEU A 93 5.69 0.26 -5.44
N GLY A 94 5.24 1.07 -4.49
CA GLY A 94 3.85 1.08 -4.05
C GLY A 94 3.47 -0.09 -3.13
N ILE A 95 4.38 -0.50 -2.27
CA ILE A 95 4.14 -1.48 -1.21
C ILE A 95 3.28 -0.85 -0.11
N ASP A 96 2.33 -1.59 0.43
CA ASP A 96 1.37 -1.10 1.41
C ASP A 96 1.90 -1.15 2.85
N ASP A 97 2.68 -2.17 3.19
CA ASP A 97 3.32 -2.32 4.49
C ASP A 97 4.59 -3.18 4.40
N TYR A 98 5.39 -3.13 5.46
CA TYR A 98 6.70 -3.77 5.54
C TYR A 98 6.87 -4.42 6.91
N VAL A 99 7.18 -5.73 6.91
CA VAL A 99 7.34 -6.51 8.13
C VAL A 99 8.74 -7.12 8.19
N VAL A 100 9.44 -6.88 9.29
CA VAL A 100 10.82 -7.38 9.48
C VAL A 100 10.78 -8.77 10.11
N LYS A 101 11.51 -9.73 9.54
CA LYS A 101 11.76 -11.06 10.13
C LYS A 101 12.81 -10.94 11.26
N PRO A 102 12.62 -11.61 12.42
CA PRO A 102 11.49 -12.46 12.78
C PRO A 102 10.26 -11.64 13.22
N PHE A 103 9.08 -12.07 12.82
CA PHE A 103 7.80 -11.41 13.13
C PHE A 103 6.85 -12.33 13.92
N SER A 104 5.90 -11.71 14.61
CA SER A 104 4.78 -12.44 15.19
C SER A 104 3.70 -12.69 14.13
N PRO A 105 3.22 -13.94 13.92
CA PRO A 105 2.13 -14.20 12.99
C PRO A 105 0.86 -13.44 13.33
N LYS A 106 0.58 -13.26 14.63
CA LYS A 106 -0.54 -12.46 15.08
C LYS A 106 -0.40 -11.01 14.63
N GLU A 107 0.80 -10.43 14.76
CA GLU A 107 1.07 -9.08 14.27
C GLU A 107 0.88 -8.99 12.75
N LEU A 108 1.41 -9.97 11.98
CA LEU A 108 1.23 -10.01 10.53
C LEU A 108 -0.26 -10.08 10.15
N MET A 109 -1.05 -10.93 10.81
CA MET A 109 -2.49 -11.04 10.54
C MET A 109 -3.24 -9.75 10.91
N MET A 110 -2.88 -9.07 11.99
CA MET A 110 -3.45 -7.76 12.33
C MET A 110 -3.20 -6.73 11.22
N ARG A 111 -2.02 -6.72 10.61
CA ARG A 111 -1.68 -5.86 9.45
C ARG A 111 -2.48 -6.24 8.20
N VAL A 112 -2.60 -7.54 7.91
CA VAL A 112 -3.46 -8.07 6.83
C VAL A 112 -4.89 -7.58 7.00
N GLU A 113 -5.49 -7.77 8.18
CA GLU A 113 -6.85 -7.32 8.48
C GLU A 113 -7.02 -5.79 8.35
N ALA A 114 -6.05 -5.00 8.83
CA ALA A 114 -6.09 -3.55 8.72
C ALA A 114 -6.11 -3.08 7.26
N ILE A 115 -5.32 -3.73 6.40
CA ILE A 115 -5.27 -3.43 4.96
C ILE A 115 -6.58 -3.87 4.28
N LEU A 116 -7.07 -5.08 4.55
CA LEU A 116 -8.31 -5.60 3.96
C LEU A 116 -9.54 -4.77 4.36
N LYS A 117 -9.67 -4.39 5.63
CA LYS A 117 -10.76 -3.52 6.11
C LYS A 117 -10.76 -2.17 5.43
N ARG A 118 -9.61 -1.60 5.19
CA ARG A 118 -9.44 -0.32 4.52
C ARG A 118 -9.86 -0.41 3.05
N THR A 119 -9.46 -1.49 2.36
CA THR A 119 -9.85 -1.76 0.97
C THR A 119 -11.37 -1.96 0.85
N ALA A 120 -11.99 -2.67 1.82
CA ALA A 120 -13.43 -2.88 1.87
C ALA A 120 -14.21 -1.60 2.22
N ASN A 121 -13.74 -0.77 3.18
CA ASN A 121 -14.41 0.46 3.59
C ASN A 121 -14.37 1.56 2.50
N ASN A 122 -13.37 1.55 1.63
CA ASN A 122 -13.34 2.43 0.47
C ASN A 122 -14.45 2.14 -0.55
N SER A 123 -15.13 0.99 -0.47
CA SER A 123 -16.28 0.66 -1.31
C SER A 123 -17.62 1.21 -0.81
N VAL A 124 -17.70 1.71 0.43
CA VAL A 124 -18.98 2.11 1.06
C VAL A 124 -19.25 3.61 0.98
N LEU A 125 -18.27 4.45 0.65
CA LEU A 125 -18.49 5.89 0.46
C LEU A 125 -18.87 6.22 -1.00
N GLN A 126 -19.95 5.58 -1.49
CA GLN A 126 -20.57 5.91 -2.78
C GLN A 126 -21.41 7.20 -2.66
N THR A 127 -20.75 8.33 -2.79
CA THR A 127 -21.34 9.50 -3.44
C THR A 127 -20.37 9.88 -4.56
N ASN A 128 -20.88 10.05 -5.79
CA ASN A 128 -20.12 10.54 -6.95
C ASN A 128 -19.40 11.84 -6.58
N LYS A 129 -18.25 11.74 -5.95
CA LYS A 129 -17.46 12.91 -5.55
C LYS A 129 -16.23 12.95 -6.43
N THR A 130 -16.21 13.91 -7.31
CA THR A 130 -15.04 14.29 -8.08
C THR A 130 -14.54 15.62 -7.51
N PHE A 131 -13.26 15.68 -7.17
CA PHE A 131 -12.58 16.94 -6.87
C PHE A 131 -11.86 17.42 -8.12
N THR A 132 -12.02 18.70 -8.48
CA THR A 132 -11.32 19.29 -9.62
C THR A 132 -10.65 20.59 -9.19
N HIS A 133 -9.40 20.75 -9.55
CA HIS A 133 -8.62 21.97 -9.40
C HIS A 133 -7.81 22.22 -10.67
N GLN A 134 -8.18 23.22 -11.47
CA GLN A 134 -7.64 23.44 -12.81
C GLN A 134 -7.76 22.17 -13.67
N THR A 135 -6.64 21.56 -14.08
CA THR A 135 -6.63 20.34 -14.88
C THR A 135 -6.40 19.05 -14.04
N LEU A 136 -6.21 19.20 -12.72
CA LEU A 136 -6.16 18.07 -11.78
C LEU A 136 -7.58 17.62 -11.46
N THR A 137 -7.91 16.37 -11.74
CA THR A 137 -9.18 15.74 -11.36
C THR A 137 -8.92 14.49 -10.53
N VAL A 138 -9.60 14.38 -9.40
CA VAL A 138 -9.55 13.23 -8.51
C VAL A 138 -10.95 12.62 -8.45
N ASP A 139 -11.15 11.45 -9.05
CA ASP A 139 -12.38 10.69 -8.95
C ASP A 139 -12.26 9.68 -7.81
N PHE A 140 -12.98 9.94 -6.74
CA PHE A 140 -12.95 9.11 -5.53
C PHE A 140 -13.61 7.74 -5.76
N THR A 141 -14.63 7.69 -6.63
CA THR A 141 -15.39 6.47 -6.90
C THR A 141 -14.59 5.52 -7.79
N ALA A 142 -14.07 6.04 -8.90
CA ALA A 142 -13.27 5.26 -9.82
C ALA A 142 -11.81 5.03 -9.35
N ARG A 143 -11.37 5.71 -8.27
CA ARG A 143 -9.98 5.76 -7.81
C ARG A 143 -9.03 6.18 -8.94
N ILE A 144 -9.44 7.17 -9.71
CA ILE A 144 -8.68 7.70 -10.85
C ILE A 144 -8.25 9.14 -10.54
N VAL A 145 -7.00 9.43 -10.82
CA VAL A 145 -6.48 10.80 -10.82
C VAL A 145 -5.97 11.13 -12.21
N THR A 146 -6.40 12.29 -12.73
CA THR A 146 -5.95 12.78 -14.04
C THR A 146 -5.37 14.17 -13.90
N ILE A 147 -4.35 14.46 -14.72
CA ILE A 147 -3.78 15.79 -14.93
C ILE A 147 -3.77 16.03 -16.44
N ASP A 148 -4.29 17.15 -16.91
CA ASP A 148 -4.43 17.48 -18.33
C ASP A 148 -5.17 16.37 -19.13
N ASN A 149 -6.17 15.74 -18.52
CA ASN A 149 -6.94 14.57 -19.00
C ASN A 149 -6.11 13.27 -19.15
N GLU A 150 -4.85 13.27 -18.73
CA GLU A 150 -4.03 12.06 -18.70
C GLU A 150 -4.08 11.41 -17.32
N LYS A 151 -4.35 10.09 -17.29
CA LYS A 151 -4.34 9.32 -16.05
C LYS A 151 -2.93 9.27 -15.48
N ILE A 152 -2.77 9.63 -14.21
CA ILE A 152 -1.53 9.41 -13.47
C ILE A 152 -1.61 8.13 -12.65
N ASN A 153 -0.52 7.37 -12.63
CA ASN A 153 -0.42 6.16 -11.85
C ASN A 153 0.05 6.51 -10.44
N LEU A 154 -0.80 6.24 -9.47
CA LEU A 154 -0.49 6.34 -8.05
C LEU A 154 -0.47 4.92 -7.46
N SER A 155 0.41 4.66 -6.53
CA SER A 155 0.34 3.45 -5.70
C SER A 155 -0.92 3.48 -4.82
N PRO A 156 -1.39 2.33 -4.32
CA PRO A 156 -2.55 2.27 -3.43
C PRO A 156 -2.45 3.26 -2.25
N LYS A 157 -1.28 3.39 -1.65
CA LYS A 157 -1.04 4.32 -0.53
C LYS A 157 -1.02 5.78 -0.95
N GLU A 158 -0.50 6.10 -2.13
CA GLU A 158 -0.57 7.47 -2.66
C GLU A 158 -2.02 7.87 -2.93
N TYR A 159 -2.87 6.95 -3.45
CA TYR A 159 -4.31 7.18 -3.59
C TYR A 159 -4.97 7.46 -2.24
N ASP A 160 -4.76 6.58 -1.27
CA ASP A 160 -5.39 6.70 0.05
C ASP A 160 -4.98 8.01 0.73
N LEU A 161 -3.70 8.35 0.67
CA LEU A 161 -3.16 9.59 1.22
C LEU A 161 -3.74 10.83 0.52
N LEU A 162 -3.74 10.85 -0.82
CA LEU A 162 -4.30 11.94 -1.59
C LEU A 162 -5.79 12.12 -1.30
N PHE A 163 -6.56 11.02 -1.32
CA PHE A 163 -8.00 11.06 -1.09
C PHE A 163 -8.33 11.55 0.31
N TYR A 164 -7.57 11.10 1.31
CA TYR A 164 -7.74 11.58 2.67
C TYR A 164 -7.45 13.08 2.80
N MET A 165 -6.33 13.53 2.21
CA MET A 165 -5.94 14.96 2.25
C MET A 165 -6.92 15.86 1.49
N VAL A 166 -7.40 15.44 0.31
CA VAL A 166 -8.41 16.18 -0.47
C VAL A 166 -9.74 16.25 0.25
N SER A 167 -10.17 15.14 0.90
CA SER A 167 -11.40 15.11 1.70
C SER A 167 -11.34 16.02 2.93
N ASN A 168 -10.13 16.32 3.42
CA ASN A 168 -9.86 17.21 4.53
C ASN A 168 -9.17 18.52 4.07
N LYS A 169 -9.51 18.99 2.86
CA LYS A 169 -8.94 20.20 2.28
C LYS A 169 -9.01 21.39 3.24
N GLY A 170 -7.90 22.13 3.37
CA GLY A 170 -7.77 23.29 4.24
C GLY A 170 -7.50 22.96 5.71
N VAL A 171 -7.62 21.70 6.12
CA VAL A 171 -7.39 21.28 7.50
C VAL A 171 -5.91 20.95 7.73
N ALA A 172 -5.34 21.45 8.83
CA ALA A 172 -4.02 21.06 9.27
C ALA A 172 -4.10 19.63 9.85
N LEU A 173 -3.49 18.66 9.17
CA LEU A 173 -3.47 17.25 9.56
C LEU A 173 -2.15 16.94 10.24
N THR A 174 -2.20 16.47 11.49
CA THR A 174 -0.98 16.05 12.20
C THR A 174 -0.41 14.79 11.59
N ARG A 175 0.88 14.52 11.85
CA ARG A 175 1.57 13.33 11.35
C ARG A 175 0.90 12.07 11.88
N GLU A 176 0.62 12.03 13.18
CA GLU A 176 -0.04 10.91 13.86
C GLU A 176 -1.42 10.66 13.25
N LYS A 177 -2.19 11.73 12.98
CA LYS A 177 -3.52 11.60 12.37
C LYS A 177 -3.44 11.05 10.95
N LEU A 178 -2.51 11.52 10.13
CA LEU A 178 -2.28 11.00 8.78
C LEU A 178 -1.87 9.52 8.82
N ILE A 179 -0.97 9.15 9.73
CA ILE A 179 -0.54 7.77 9.89
C ILE A 179 -1.72 6.91 10.35
N SER A 180 -2.44 7.30 11.41
CA SER A 180 -3.55 6.49 11.95
C SER A 180 -4.68 6.31 10.95
N ASP A 181 -5.05 7.36 10.22
CA ASP A 181 -6.21 7.33 9.34
C ASP A 181 -5.91 6.73 7.94
N VAL A 182 -4.65 6.80 7.48
CA VAL A 182 -4.22 6.25 6.17
C VAL A 182 -3.56 4.88 6.31
N TRP A 183 -2.85 4.59 7.41
CA TRP A 183 -2.19 3.30 7.65
C TRP A 183 -2.87 2.46 8.73
N GLY A 184 -3.69 3.05 9.59
CA GLY A 184 -4.38 2.40 10.71
C GLY A 184 -3.70 2.67 12.05
N TYR A 185 -4.47 2.52 13.15
CA TYR A 185 -3.98 2.75 14.53
C TYR A 185 -2.85 1.80 14.94
N ASP A 186 -2.81 0.61 14.34
CA ASP A 186 -1.82 -0.44 14.62
C ASP A 186 -0.61 -0.37 13.70
N PHE A 187 -0.38 0.79 13.06
CA PHE A 187 0.80 0.97 12.22
C PHE A 187 2.04 1.18 13.08
N TYR A 188 2.89 0.17 13.15
CA TYR A 188 4.18 0.19 13.85
C TYR A 188 5.36 0.61 12.95
N GLY A 189 5.08 1.26 11.83
CA GLY A 189 6.10 1.76 10.92
C GLY A 189 6.79 3.03 11.43
N ASP A 190 7.96 3.34 10.84
CA ASP A 190 8.73 4.55 11.14
C ASP A 190 7.94 5.80 10.70
N ASP A 191 8.02 6.88 11.48
CA ASP A 191 7.45 8.21 11.15
C ASP A 191 7.92 8.74 9.79
N ARG A 192 9.08 8.28 9.31
CA ARG A 192 9.63 8.61 7.97
C ARG A 192 8.83 8.01 6.82
N THR A 193 8.00 6.99 7.06
CA THR A 193 7.13 6.39 6.05
C THR A 193 6.20 7.44 5.44
N LEU A 194 5.57 8.27 6.28
CA LEU A 194 4.70 9.35 5.81
C LEU A 194 5.45 10.33 4.90
N ASP A 195 6.66 10.76 5.30
CA ASP A 195 7.43 11.74 4.53
C ASP A 195 7.83 11.19 3.16
N THR A 196 8.16 9.90 3.10
CA THR A 196 8.48 9.22 1.84
C THR A 196 7.25 9.20 0.92
N HIS A 197 6.07 8.80 1.41
CA HIS A 197 4.85 8.83 0.61
C HIS A 197 4.42 10.24 0.20
N ILE A 198 4.60 11.25 1.05
CA ILE A 198 4.37 12.66 0.67
C ILE A 198 5.32 13.09 -0.45
N LYS A 199 6.59 12.70 -0.38
CA LYS A 199 7.58 13.00 -1.43
C LYS A 199 7.20 12.34 -2.76
N LEU A 200 6.81 11.06 -2.72
CA LEU A 200 6.38 10.32 -3.91
C LEU A 200 5.10 10.91 -4.50
N LEU A 201 4.09 11.16 -3.67
CA LEU A 201 2.84 11.78 -4.10
C LEU A 201 3.06 13.16 -4.73
N ARG A 202 3.92 14.01 -4.16
CA ARG A 202 4.31 15.28 -4.78
C ARG A 202 4.94 15.10 -6.15
N LYS A 203 5.82 14.09 -6.30
CA LYS A 203 6.44 13.76 -7.58
C LYS A 203 5.39 13.35 -8.63
N SER A 204 4.42 12.52 -8.23
CA SER A 204 3.33 12.06 -9.10
C SER A 204 2.36 13.18 -9.50
N LEU A 205 2.12 14.13 -8.60
CA LEU A 205 1.25 15.30 -8.84
C LEU A 205 1.90 16.40 -9.71
N LYS A 206 3.19 16.28 -10.04
CA LYS A 206 3.91 17.20 -10.97
C LYS A 206 3.74 18.67 -10.57
N GLN A 207 3.14 19.50 -11.46
CA GLN A 207 2.88 20.92 -11.25
C GLN A 207 1.92 21.22 -10.05
N TYR A 208 1.17 20.24 -9.60
CA TYR A 208 0.27 20.34 -8.44
C TYR A 208 0.90 19.89 -7.12
N SER A 209 2.19 19.64 -7.09
CA SER A 209 2.93 19.24 -5.88
C SER A 209 2.83 20.27 -4.74
N ASN A 210 2.67 21.55 -5.07
CA ASN A 210 2.53 22.66 -4.14
C ASN A 210 1.19 22.67 -3.39
N LEU A 211 0.17 21.93 -3.87
CA LEU A 211 -1.10 21.79 -3.16
C LEU A 211 -0.94 21.01 -1.84
N ILE A 212 0.14 20.23 -1.70
CA ILE A 212 0.48 19.58 -0.44
C ILE A 212 1.49 20.47 0.31
N VAL A 213 1.01 21.21 1.28
CA VAL A 213 1.80 22.16 2.07
C VAL A 213 2.36 21.45 3.32
N THR A 214 3.66 21.64 3.60
CA THR A 214 4.28 21.18 4.85
C THR A 214 4.08 22.22 5.95
N LEU A 215 3.49 21.81 7.05
CA LEU A 215 3.33 22.62 8.26
C LEU A 215 4.40 22.17 9.27
N ARG A 216 5.50 22.96 9.38
CA ARG A 216 6.65 22.60 10.25
C ARG A 216 6.19 22.37 11.69
N GLY A 217 6.61 21.24 12.28
CA GLY A 217 6.25 20.86 13.64
C GLY A 217 4.81 20.35 13.82
N VAL A 218 3.99 20.30 12.76
CA VAL A 218 2.60 19.83 12.80
C VAL A 218 2.39 18.63 11.89
N GLY A 219 2.59 18.81 10.58
CA GLY A 219 2.30 17.79 9.58
C GLY A 219 2.07 18.38 8.20
N TYR A 220 0.91 18.10 7.60
CA TYR A 220 0.63 18.49 6.21
C TYR A 220 -0.80 19.04 6.06
N ARG A 221 -1.01 19.83 5.01
CA ARG A 221 -2.31 20.36 4.61
C ARG A 221 -2.45 20.36 3.09
N PHE A 222 -3.62 20.03 2.59
CA PHE A 222 -3.95 20.17 1.16
C PHE A 222 -4.63 21.51 0.93
N GLU A 223 -4.08 22.31 0.03
CA GLU A 223 -4.56 23.65 -0.33
C GLU A 223 -4.84 23.71 -1.83
N ALA A 224 -6.10 23.99 -2.21
CA ALA A 224 -6.52 24.09 -3.60
C ALA A 224 -7.63 25.14 -3.77
#